data_b961fcc5048ca649933e98c1b1f85a08
#
_entry.id   b961fcc5048ca649933e98c1b1f85a08
#
_cell.length_a   1.000
_cell.length_b   1.000
_cell.length_c   1.000
_cell.angle_alpha   90.00
_cell.angle_beta   90.00
_cell.angle_gamma   90.00
#
_symmetry.space_group_name_H-M   'P 1'
#
loop_
_entity.id
_entity.type
_entity.pdbx_description
1 polymer ?
#
loop_
_entity_poly.entity_id
_entity_poly.type
_entity_poly.pdbx_seq_one_letter_code
_entity_poly.pdbx_strand_id
1 'polypeptide(L)'
;MSMTKFSIATLLMISASSLFAAPTGGSTCDNLSKLSLPNVTITSAQTVSAGAFTPPAAPGPGRPNTALFKELPAFCRVMATLTPSSDSDIKVEVWLPVSGWNNDFQAIGNGGWNGTMGYGPLAEGVKKGFATAGTDTGHEGGSASFAMGHPQKLTDFAYRAVHEMTVTSKAIIQNFYGTAPRYSYWNGCSTGGRQGLKEAQKFPADFDGIVAGAPANYQTHLHVWSVWVAQEMNKTPDSYLPPDKLAVLHKAVVAACDANDGVKDGLLNDPTKCHFDPKTIECKGEDSANCLKPAQVAAVQAIYAGPKNSSGKEIFPTFEPGSELGWNLLAGKEAASVASDSFTYVVYKNPQWDWKTMNLDSDVAQIEKTYASLIDATDPNLKPFFAHKGKLLMYHGWSDQAIAPLNSVHYYESVVKNLGGEKKAADDVRLFMVPAMGHCAGGEGPNDFDKMTAIQQWVEQGKAPETLIASHADRSGTVDRTRPLCVYPKVAKYNGSGSTDDAANFTCALP
;
A
#
# COMPACT_ATOMS: atom_id res chain seq x y z
N MET A 1 -40.10 36.83 -74.54
CA MET A 1 -39.19 37.39 -73.54
C MET A 1 -39.89 37.36 -72.19
N SER A 2 -39.59 36.34 -71.36
CA SER A 2 -40.19 36.13 -70.05
C SER A 2 -39.11 36.26 -68.99
N MET A 3 -39.21 37.21 -68.08
CA MET A 3 -38.30 37.46 -67.00
C MET A 3 -38.75 36.62 -65.77
N THR A 4 -38.00 35.69 -65.39
CA THR A 4 -38.21 34.85 -64.18
C THR A 4 -37.61 35.58 -62.97
N LYS A 5 -38.42 35.90 -61.97
CA LYS A 5 -37.97 36.47 -60.69
C LYS A 5 -37.49 35.37 -59.76
N PHE A 6 -36.23 35.44 -59.28
CA PHE A 6 -35.70 34.61 -58.23
C PHE A 6 -36.02 35.28 -56.88
N SER A 7 -36.78 34.58 -56.00
CA SER A 7 -36.97 34.93 -54.63
C SER A 7 -35.91 34.22 -53.76
N ILE A 8 -35.08 35.01 -53.05
CA ILE A 8 -34.13 34.53 -52.06
C ILE A 8 -34.86 34.36 -50.73
N ALA A 9 -35.05 33.12 -50.30
CA ALA A 9 -35.55 32.84 -48.94
C ALA A 9 -34.37 32.77 -47.98
N THR A 10 -34.30 33.75 -47.05
CA THR A 10 -33.31 33.79 -45.98
C THR A 10 -33.73 32.81 -44.87
N LEU A 11 -32.98 31.73 -44.71
CA LEU A 11 -33.17 30.74 -43.65
C LEU A 11 -32.51 31.29 -42.36
N LEU A 12 -33.28 31.72 -41.37
CA LEU A 12 -32.80 32.02 -40.02
C LEU A 12 -32.49 30.69 -39.32
N MET A 13 -31.22 30.38 -39.10
CA MET A 13 -30.81 29.32 -38.18
C MET A 13 -30.92 29.83 -36.73
N ILE A 14 -31.92 29.38 -36.03
CA ILE A 14 -32.01 29.52 -34.56
C ILE A 14 -31.11 28.46 -33.95
N SER A 15 -29.95 28.89 -33.47
CA SER A 15 -29.09 28.06 -32.65
C SER A 15 -29.73 27.85 -31.27
N ALA A 16 -30.32 26.70 -31.03
CA ALA A 16 -30.75 26.27 -29.71
C ALA A 16 -29.52 25.97 -28.85
N SER A 17 -29.12 26.90 -28.02
CA SER A 17 -28.18 26.68 -26.92
C SER A 17 -28.87 25.75 -25.92
N SER A 18 -28.52 24.48 -25.92
CA SER A 18 -28.88 23.52 -24.84
C SER A 18 -28.23 24.00 -23.56
N LEU A 19 -28.96 24.71 -22.74
CA LEU A 19 -28.65 24.90 -21.34
C LEU A 19 -28.68 23.50 -20.68
N PHE A 20 -27.52 22.91 -20.46
CA PHE A 20 -27.40 21.78 -19.51
C PHE A 20 -27.79 22.35 -18.15
N ALA A 21 -29.00 22.03 -17.69
CA ALA A 21 -29.42 22.27 -16.33
C ALA A 21 -28.46 21.50 -15.41
N ALA A 22 -27.81 22.21 -14.49
CA ALA A 22 -27.10 21.60 -13.38
C ALA A 22 -28.06 20.64 -12.65
N PRO A 23 -27.61 19.46 -12.18
CA PRO A 23 -28.49 18.56 -11.49
C PRO A 23 -29.06 19.28 -10.26
N THR A 24 -30.34 19.47 -10.23
CA THR A 24 -31.09 20.03 -9.12
C THR A 24 -31.23 18.95 -8.07
N GLY A 25 -30.45 19.02 -6.96
CA GLY A 25 -30.76 18.20 -5.84
C GLY A 25 -29.67 17.79 -4.86
N GLY A 26 -28.46 18.34 -4.91
CA GLY A 26 -27.45 18.08 -3.89
C GLY A 26 -27.75 18.84 -2.58
N SER A 27 -27.40 18.25 -1.45
CA SER A 27 -27.49 18.89 -0.13
C SER A 27 -26.33 19.87 0.07
N THR A 28 -26.54 20.95 0.83
CA THR A 28 -25.40 21.77 1.29
C THR A 28 -24.57 20.99 2.31
N CYS A 29 -23.28 21.35 2.45
CA CYS A 29 -22.39 20.69 3.40
C CYS A 29 -23.01 20.61 4.82
N ASP A 30 -23.51 21.75 5.33
CA ASP A 30 -24.07 21.81 6.68
C ASP A 30 -25.31 20.93 6.87
N ASN A 31 -26.09 20.72 5.81
CA ASN A 31 -27.27 19.84 5.86
C ASN A 31 -26.92 18.36 6.00
N LEU A 32 -25.70 17.94 5.64
CA LEU A 32 -25.25 16.58 5.85
C LEU A 32 -25.21 16.20 7.34
N SER A 33 -25.09 17.17 8.25
CA SER A 33 -25.21 16.94 9.69
C SER A 33 -26.54 16.36 10.13
N LYS A 34 -27.59 16.48 9.30
CA LYS A 34 -28.94 15.96 9.53
C LYS A 34 -29.19 14.61 8.85
N LEU A 35 -28.21 14.09 8.12
CA LEU A 35 -28.34 12.82 7.41
C LEU A 35 -28.44 11.65 8.43
N SER A 36 -29.49 10.87 8.31
CA SER A 36 -29.71 9.70 9.14
C SER A 36 -29.37 8.44 8.36
N LEU A 37 -28.36 7.71 8.83
CA LEU A 37 -27.93 6.42 8.29
C LEU A 37 -27.88 5.40 9.43
N PRO A 38 -28.12 4.10 9.15
CA PRO A 38 -28.06 3.05 10.18
C PRO A 38 -26.66 2.99 10.83
N ASN A 39 -26.62 2.94 12.16
CA ASN A 39 -25.38 2.85 12.95
C ASN A 39 -24.37 3.98 12.72
N VAL A 40 -24.78 5.12 12.16
CA VAL A 40 -23.92 6.25 11.83
C VAL A 40 -24.41 7.50 12.55
N THR A 41 -23.50 8.18 13.23
CA THR A 41 -23.71 9.53 13.77
C THR A 41 -22.80 10.49 13.05
N ILE A 42 -23.36 11.42 12.26
CA ILE A 42 -22.57 12.52 11.70
C ILE A 42 -22.25 13.50 12.84
N THR A 43 -20.97 13.61 13.18
CA THR A 43 -20.51 14.45 14.30
C THR A 43 -20.17 15.87 13.86
N SER A 44 -19.83 16.06 12.59
CA SER A 44 -19.58 17.38 11.99
C SER A 44 -19.71 17.31 10.47
N ALA A 45 -20.22 18.38 9.87
CA ALA A 45 -20.20 18.59 8.43
C ALA A 45 -19.97 20.10 8.18
N GLN A 46 -18.80 20.45 7.66
CA GLN A 46 -18.36 21.85 7.55
C GLN A 46 -17.59 22.08 6.25
N THR A 47 -17.84 23.19 5.60
CA THR A 47 -17.03 23.61 4.45
C THR A 47 -15.70 24.17 4.94
N VAL A 48 -14.61 23.56 4.47
CA VAL A 48 -13.23 24.04 4.66
C VAL A 48 -12.86 24.87 3.44
N SER A 49 -12.50 26.15 3.65
CA SER A 49 -12.06 27.03 2.57
C SER A 49 -10.74 26.54 1.94
N ALA A 50 -10.49 26.93 0.70
CA ALA A 50 -9.23 26.58 0.01
C ALA A 50 -8.01 26.95 0.85
N GLY A 51 -7.09 26.01 1.02
CA GLY A 51 -5.84 26.18 1.79
C GLY A 51 -5.99 26.34 3.30
N ALA A 52 -7.21 26.27 3.85
CA ALA A 52 -7.48 26.53 5.27
C ALA A 52 -7.37 25.29 6.17
N PHE A 53 -7.22 24.10 5.61
CA PHE A 53 -7.11 22.87 6.41
C PHE A 53 -5.78 22.79 7.15
N THR A 54 -5.87 22.50 8.44
CA THR A 54 -4.71 22.17 9.26
C THR A 54 -4.95 20.78 9.87
N PRO A 55 -4.09 19.79 9.58
CA PRO A 55 -4.25 18.47 10.17
C PRO A 55 -4.03 18.54 11.69
N PRO A 56 -4.72 17.70 12.48
CA PRO A 56 -4.39 17.51 13.88
C PRO A 56 -2.91 17.17 14.07
N ALA A 57 -2.34 17.57 15.20
CA ALA A 57 -0.95 17.23 15.51
C ALA A 57 -0.78 15.69 15.53
N ALA A 58 0.13 15.18 14.70
CA ALA A 58 0.46 13.77 14.74
C ALA A 58 1.22 13.46 16.04
N PRO A 59 0.89 12.37 16.75
CA PRO A 59 1.74 11.91 17.85
C PRO A 59 3.06 11.38 17.25
N GLY A 60 4.19 11.96 17.67
CA GLY A 60 5.53 11.52 17.28
C GLY A 60 6.40 12.62 16.65
N PRO A 61 7.70 12.35 16.47
CA PRO A 61 8.61 13.28 15.83
C PRO A 61 8.38 13.33 14.32
N GLY A 62 7.84 14.42 13.83
CA GLY A 62 7.65 14.70 12.40
C GLY A 62 6.70 15.88 12.25
N ARG A 63 7.14 16.94 11.56
CA ARG A 63 6.21 18.01 11.17
C ARG A 63 5.44 17.55 9.93
N PRO A 64 4.09 17.60 9.94
CA PRO A 64 3.32 17.34 8.72
C PRO A 64 3.82 18.25 7.59
N ASN A 65 3.93 17.73 6.37
CA ASN A 65 4.16 18.57 5.19
C ASN A 65 2.93 19.49 5.01
N THR A 66 2.98 20.68 5.60
CA THR A 66 1.87 21.63 5.56
C THR A 66 1.68 22.24 4.18
N ALA A 67 2.67 22.14 3.27
CA ALA A 67 2.57 22.70 1.93
C ALA A 67 1.44 22.03 1.13
N LEU A 68 1.29 20.71 1.24
CA LEU A 68 0.21 19.95 0.59
C LEU A 68 -1.17 20.50 0.92
N PHE A 69 -1.42 20.84 2.18
CA PHE A 69 -2.73 21.29 2.64
C PHE A 69 -3.05 22.75 2.23
N LYS A 70 -2.02 23.57 1.99
CA LYS A 70 -2.22 24.95 1.49
C LYS A 70 -2.69 24.99 0.04
N GLU A 71 -2.48 23.94 -0.71
CA GLU A 71 -2.89 23.81 -2.12
C GLU A 71 -4.26 23.14 -2.28
N LEU A 72 -4.91 22.75 -1.19
CA LEU A 72 -6.23 22.11 -1.27
C LEU A 72 -7.30 23.08 -1.80
N PRO A 73 -8.17 22.64 -2.74
CA PRO A 73 -9.38 23.36 -3.06
C PRO A 73 -10.32 23.39 -1.85
N ALA A 74 -11.37 24.20 -1.92
CA ALA A 74 -12.44 24.14 -0.92
C ALA A 74 -13.15 22.78 -0.97
N PHE A 75 -13.42 22.20 0.20
CA PHE A 75 -14.11 20.92 0.31
C PHE A 75 -15.05 20.87 1.52
N CYS A 76 -16.09 20.06 1.43
CA CYS A 76 -16.93 19.74 2.58
C CYS A 76 -16.27 18.60 3.36
N ARG A 77 -15.91 18.84 4.63
CA ARG A 77 -15.39 17.85 5.56
C ARG A 77 -16.52 17.30 6.38
N VAL A 78 -16.80 16.03 6.25
CA VAL A 78 -17.79 15.30 7.05
C VAL A 78 -17.07 14.35 7.98
N MET A 79 -17.36 14.44 9.27
CA MET A 79 -16.86 13.53 10.30
C MET A 79 -18.02 12.71 10.83
N ALA A 80 -17.80 11.40 10.96
CA ALA A 80 -18.81 10.48 11.45
C ALA A 80 -18.23 9.47 12.43
N THR A 81 -19.08 8.96 13.31
CA THR A 81 -18.80 7.79 14.16
C THR A 81 -19.74 6.67 13.77
N LEU A 82 -19.20 5.50 13.48
CA LEU A 82 -19.93 4.30 13.12
C LEU A 82 -19.89 3.29 14.26
N THR A 83 -21.05 2.76 14.60
CA THR A 83 -21.23 1.83 15.74
C THR A 83 -21.96 0.56 15.30
N PRO A 84 -21.38 -0.24 14.37
CA PRO A 84 -22.02 -1.47 13.88
C PRO A 84 -22.13 -2.58 14.94
N SER A 85 -21.44 -2.46 16.06
CA SER A 85 -21.59 -3.31 17.25
C SER A 85 -21.53 -2.46 18.51
N SER A 86 -21.90 -3.03 19.65
CA SER A 86 -21.89 -2.34 20.95
C SER A 86 -20.48 -1.93 21.43
N ASP A 87 -19.42 -2.54 20.87
CA ASP A 87 -18.02 -2.28 21.20
C ASP A 87 -17.32 -1.45 20.10
N SER A 88 -18.00 -1.21 18.97
CA SER A 88 -17.44 -0.43 17.85
C SER A 88 -17.51 1.06 18.14
N ASP A 89 -16.43 1.75 17.81
CA ASP A 89 -16.31 3.23 17.83
C ASP A 89 -15.42 3.67 16.68
N ILE A 90 -15.95 3.53 15.45
CA ILE A 90 -15.19 3.74 14.22
C ILE A 90 -15.32 5.20 13.79
N LYS A 91 -14.21 5.94 13.75
CA LYS A 91 -14.21 7.30 13.20
C LYS A 91 -13.95 7.25 11.71
N VAL A 92 -14.71 8.06 10.99
CA VAL A 92 -14.61 8.20 9.53
C VAL A 92 -14.60 9.68 9.18
N GLU A 93 -13.73 10.05 8.26
CA GLU A 93 -13.78 11.34 7.58
C GLU A 93 -14.04 11.16 6.09
N VAL A 94 -14.97 11.98 5.56
CA VAL A 94 -15.27 12.06 4.13
C VAL A 94 -15.06 13.49 3.67
N TRP A 95 -14.19 13.67 2.67
CA TRP A 95 -13.87 14.98 2.11
C TRP A 95 -14.42 15.08 0.68
N LEU A 96 -15.25 16.07 0.43
CA LEU A 96 -16.02 16.23 -0.79
C LEU A 96 -15.63 17.56 -1.47
N PRO A 97 -14.90 17.56 -2.61
CA PRO A 97 -14.64 18.78 -3.36
C PRO A 97 -15.93 19.60 -3.59
N VAL A 98 -15.92 20.88 -3.22
CA VAL A 98 -17.08 21.79 -3.46
C VAL A 98 -17.24 22.09 -4.95
N SER A 99 -16.14 22.05 -5.68
CA SER A 99 -16.10 22.22 -7.14
C SER A 99 -15.06 21.27 -7.75
N GLY A 100 -15.25 20.90 -9.01
CA GLY A 100 -14.29 20.07 -9.73
C GLY A 100 -14.28 18.61 -9.30
N TRP A 101 -15.35 18.10 -8.69
CA TRP A 101 -15.48 16.66 -8.43
C TRP A 101 -15.44 15.88 -9.76
N ASN A 102 -14.57 14.88 -9.83
CA ASN A 102 -14.39 14.05 -11.03
C ASN A 102 -15.43 12.92 -11.18
N ASN A 103 -16.45 12.91 -10.31
CA ASN A 103 -17.52 11.91 -10.16
C ASN A 103 -17.05 10.56 -9.59
N ASP A 104 -15.87 10.48 -9.05
CA ASP A 104 -15.30 9.24 -8.50
C ASP A 104 -15.03 9.36 -7.00
N PHE A 105 -14.94 8.21 -6.35
CA PHE A 105 -14.62 8.06 -4.93
C PHE A 105 -13.28 7.35 -4.75
N GLN A 106 -12.44 7.84 -3.85
CA GLN A 106 -11.22 7.18 -3.43
C GLN A 106 -11.20 6.98 -1.92
N ALA A 107 -11.16 5.74 -1.47
CA ALA A 107 -10.86 5.40 -0.09
C ALA A 107 -9.36 5.10 0.11
N ILE A 108 -8.84 5.41 1.29
CA ILE A 108 -7.42 5.25 1.62
C ILE A 108 -7.20 4.30 2.77
N GLY A 109 -6.09 3.55 2.70
CA GLY A 109 -5.70 2.54 3.69
C GLY A 109 -4.90 3.09 4.85
N ASN A 110 -4.75 2.24 5.88
CA ASN A 110 -3.97 2.51 7.09
C ASN A 110 -2.59 1.84 7.04
N GLY A 111 -1.75 2.06 8.06
CA GLY A 111 -0.44 1.45 8.24
C GLY A 111 -0.30 0.77 9.61
N GLY A 112 0.41 -0.36 9.69
CA GLY A 112 0.64 -1.09 10.95
C GLY A 112 -0.66 -1.33 11.73
N TRP A 113 -0.63 -1.08 13.03
CA TRP A 113 -1.80 -1.07 13.91
C TRP A 113 -2.38 0.34 14.10
N ASN A 114 -2.14 1.27 13.16
CA ASN A 114 -2.53 2.67 13.36
C ASN A 114 -4.03 2.88 13.26
N GLY A 115 -4.58 3.44 14.34
CA GLY A 115 -5.89 4.04 14.41
C GLY A 115 -5.83 5.55 14.13
N THR A 116 -5.36 5.97 12.96
CA THR A 116 -5.23 7.38 12.60
C THR A 116 -5.71 7.64 11.17
N MET A 117 -6.23 8.85 10.95
CA MET A 117 -6.60 9.30 9.60
C MET A 117 -5.37 9.59 8.74
N GLY A 118 -5.35 9.09 7.51
CA GLY A 118 -4.34 9.39 6.52
C GLY A 118 -4.57 10.76 5.85
N TYR A 119 -4.34 11.87 6.53
CA TYR A 119 -4.65 13.20 6.00
C TYR A 119 -3.89 13.56 4.72
N GLY A 120 -2.64 13.10 4.55
CA GLY A 120 -1.87 13.31 3.32
C GLY A 120 -2.54 12.68 2.10
N PRO A 121 -2.75 11.36 2.08
CA PRO A 121 -3.48 10.69 1.00
C PRO A 121 -4.90 11.20 0.75
N LEU A 122 -5.66 11.61 1.79
CA LEU A 122 -6.96 12.28 1.62
C LEU A 122 -6.81 13.56 0.82
N ALA A 123 -5.82 14.40 1.18
CA ALA A 123 -5.54 15.67 0.51
C ALA A 123 -5.12 15.47 -0.96
N GLU A 124 -4.26 14.49 -1.22
CA GLU A 124 -3.83 14.14 -2.59
C GLU A 124 -5.03 13.74 -3.47
N GLY A 125 -5.94 12.93 -2.94
CA GLY A 125 -7.16 12.55 -3.64
C GLY A 125 -8.08 13.74 -3.94
N VAL A 126 -8.32 14.61 -2.95
CA VAL A 126 -9.12 15.84 -3.14
C VAL A 126 -8.49 16.76 -4.19
N LYS A 127 -7.15 16.91 -4.21
CA LYS A 127 -6.44 17.69 -5.24
C LYS A 127 -6.65 17.12 -6.66
N LYS A 128 -6.81 15.81 -6.79
CA LYS A 128 -7.13 15.12 -8.06
C LYS A 128 -8.63 15.10 -8.37
N GLY A 129 -9.45 15.74 -7.55
CA GLY A 129 -10.90 15.87 -7.75
C GLY A 129 -11.74 14.72 -7.20
N PHE A 130 -11.14 13.75 -6.52
CA PHE A 130 -11.91 12.68 -5.88
C PHE A 130 -12.70 13.17 -4.66
N ALA A 131 -13.89 12.62 -4.43
CA ALA A 131 -14.40 12.48 -3.08
C ALA A 131 -13.54 11.43 -2.36
N THR A 132 -13.04 11.76 -1.15
CA THR A 132 -12.11 10.86 -0.45
C THR A 132 -12.62 10.47 0.92
N ALA A 133 -12.27 9.28 1.40
CA ALA A 133 -12.57 8.85 2.76
C ALA A 133 -11.42 8.06 3.40
N GLY A 134 -11.34 8.18 4.73
CA GLY A 134 -10.44 7.42 5.59
C GLY A 134 -11.09 7.08 6.92
N THR A 135 -10.53 6.10 7.63
CA THR A 135 -11.03 5.64 8.94
C THR A 135 -9.87 5.40 9.90
N ASP A 136 -10.15 5.52 11.20
CA ASP A 136 -9.25 5.12 12.28
C ASP A 136 -9.32 3.61 12.58
N THR A 137 -10.13 2.86 11.84
CA THR A 137 -10.37 1.43 12.06
C THR A 137 -10.95 1.06 13.44
N GLY A 138 -11.54 2.00 14.16
CA GLY A 138 -12.26 1.80 15.42
C GLY A 138 -11.40 1.88 16.69
N HIS A 139 -10.22 2.51 16.61
CA HIS A 139 -9.35 2.72 17.77
C HIS A 139 -8.41 3.92 17.57
N GLU A 140 -7.71 4.29 18.61
CA GLU A 140 -6.67 5.31 18.58
C GLU A 140 -5.29 4.70 18.87
N GLY A 141 -4.24 5.33 18.31
CA GLY A 141 -2.85 4.93 18.52
C GLY A 141 -2.32 3.92 17.51
N GLY A 142 -1.14 3.35 17.78
CA GLY A 142 -0.39 2.50 16.87
C GLY A 142 -0.04 1.13 17.43
N SER A 143 -0.73 0.65 18.47
CA SER A 143 -0.50 -0.63 19.13
C SER A 143 -1.73 -1.52 19.02
N ALA A 144 -1.52 -2.84 18.94
CA ALA A 144 -2.62 -3.82 18.99
C ALA A 144 -3.27 -3.94 20.39
N SER A 145 -2.85 -3.18 21.37
CA SER A 145 -3.41 -3.19 22.74
C SER A 145 -4.91 -2.89 22.79
N PHE A 146 -5.45 -2.18 21.79
CA PHE A 146 -6.88 -1.92 21.64
C PHE A 146 -7.72 -3.20 21.54
N ALA A 147 -7.12 -4.29 21.03
CA ALA A 147 -7.82 -5.56 20.80
C ALA A 147 -7.96 -6.41 22.07
N MET A 148 -7.17 -6.10 23.12
CA MET A 148 -7.15 -6.90 24.35
C MET A 148 -8.47 -6.76 25.13
N GLY A 149 -9.27 -7.82 25.14
CA GLY A 149 -10.62 -7.80 25.73
C GLY A 149 -11.71 -7.24 24.80
N HIS A 150 -11.37 -6.79 23.59
CA HIS A 150 -12.25 -6.13 22.63
C HIS A 150 -12.30 -6.85 21.27
N PRO A 151 -12.89 -8.06 21.18
CA PRO A 151 -12.89 -8.85 19.93
C PRO A 151 -13.64 -8.16 18.79
N GLN A 152 -14.61 -7.30 19.08
CA GLN A 152 -15.31 -6.55 18.04
C GLN A 152 -14.43 -5.42 17.45
N LYS A 153 -13.60 -4.77 18.25
CA LYS A 153 -12.61 -3.79 17.73
C LYS A 153 -11.56 -4.47 16.87
N LEU A 154 -11.15 -5.69 17.19
CA LEU A 154 -10.27 -6.47 16.31
C LEU A 154 -10.95 -6.79 14.98
N THR A 155 -12.26 -7.07 14.99
CA THR A 155 -13.06 -7.27 13.78
C THR A 155 -13.17 -5.99 12.96
N ASP A 156 -13.34 -4.84 13.63
CA ASP A 156 -13.36 -3.52 12.99
C ASP A 156 -12.03 -3.27 12.26
N PHE A 157 -10.92 -3.44 12.95
CA PHE A 157 -9.59 -3.30 12.36
C PHE A 157 -9.33 -4.28 11.21
N ALA A 158 -9.78 -5.51 11.33
CA ALA A 158 -9.52 -6.56 10.35
C ALA A 158 -10.16 -6.26 8.98
N TYR A 159 -11.40 -5.78 8.96
CA TYR A 159 -12.15 -5.51 7.73
C TYR A 159 -13.39 -4.61 7.89
N ARG A 160 -14.14 -4.71 9.03
CA ARG A 160 -15.48 -4.11 9.12
C ARG A 160 -15.45 -2.59 9.01
N ALA A 161 -14.45 -1.94 9.60
CA ALA A 161 -14.35 -0.48 9.54
C ALA A 161 -14.17 0.04 8.11
N VAL A 162 -13.41 -0.64 7.26
CA VAL A 162 -13.23 -0.24 5.86
C VAL A 162 -14.52 -0.40 5.06
N HIS A 163 -15.21 -1.52 5.21
CA HIS A 163 -16.51 -1.75 4.57
C HIS A 163 -17.56 -0.71 5.00
N GLU A 164 -17.75 -0.53 6.30
CA GLU A 164 -18.72 0.43 6.85
C GLU A 164 -18.40 1.88 6.44
N MET A 165 -17.11 2.26 6.46
CA MET A 165 -16.65 3.54 5.91
C MET A 165 -17.05 3.68 4.44
N THR A 166 -16.83 2.65 3.63
CA THR A 166 -17.09 2.68 2.19
C THR A 166 -18.58 2.87 1.89
N VAL A 167 -19.43 2.07 2.54
CA VAL A 167 -20.89 2.17 2.39
C VAL A 167 -21.40 3.54 2.84
N THR A 168 -20.95 3.99 4.02
CA THR A 168 -21.31 5.30 4.57
C THR A 168 -20.87 6.45 3.66
N SER A 169 -19.62 6.39 3.16
CA SER A 169 -19.07 7.43 2.28
C SER A 169 -19.85 7.53 0.97
N LYS A 170 -20.19 6.41 0.34
CA LYS A 170 -21.02 6.39 -0.88
C LYS A 170 -22.39 7.03 -0.65
N ALA A 171 -23.02 6.77 0.51
CA ALA A 171 -24.30 7.40 0.88
C ALA A 171 -24.16 8.91 1.10
N ILE A 172 -23.08 9.36 1.75
CA ILE A 172 -22.79 10.80 1.96
C ILE A 172 -22.53 11.48 0.61
N ILE A 173 -21.73 10.88 -0.28
CA ILE A 173 -21.44 11.37 -1.64
C ILE A 173 -22.73 11.55 -2.43
N GLN A 174 -23.61 10.55 -2.45
CA GLN A 174 -24.90 10.62 -3.14
C GLN A 174 -25.79 11.72 -2.59
N ASN A 175 -25.83 11.93 -1.27
CA ASN A 175 -26.61 13.00 -0.67
C ASN A 175 -26.03 14.39 -0.98
N PHE A 176 -24.72 14.54 -1.01
CA PHE A 176 -24.06 15.82 -1.28
C PHE A 176 -24.16 16.24 -2.75
N TYR A 177 -23.83 15.34 -3.68
CA TYR A 177 -23.82 15.66 -5.12
C TYR A 177 -25.13 15.35 -5.83
N GLY A 178 -26.08 14.64 -5.18
CA GLY A 178 -27.33 14.20 -5.80
C GLY A 178 -27.17 12.94 -6.69
N THR A 179 -25.97 12.39 -6.79
CA THR A 179 -25.65 11.18 -7.56
C THR A 179 -24.58 10.34 -6.83
N ALA A 180 -24.65 9.02 -7.00
CA ALA A 180 -23.61 8.10 -6.51
C ALA A 180 -22.29 8.33 -7.28
N PRO A 181 -21.14 7.94 -6.70
CA PRO A 181 -19.89 7.95 -7.44
C PRO A 181 -19.99 6.98 -8.62
N ARG A 182 -19.40 7.39 -9.76
CA ARG A 182 -19.36 6.57 -10.97
C ARG A 182 -18.47 5.36 -10.80
N TYR A 183 -17.29 5.58 -10.22
CA TYR A 183 -16.35 4.54 -9.84
C TYR A 183 -15.82 4.77 -8.42
N SER A 184 -15.40 3.68 -7.80
CA SER A 184 -14.85 3.67 -6.45
C SER A 184 -13.49 3.00 -6.46
N TYR A 185 -12.49 3.67 -5.91
CA TYR A 185 -11.10 3.23 -5.89
C TYR A 185 -10.59 3.06 -4.47
N TRP A 186 -9.81 2.02 -4.25
CA TRP A 186 -9.01 1.83 -3.05
C TRP A 186 -7.54 2.15 -3.32
N ASN A 187 -6.89 2.89 -2.42
CA ASN A 187 -5.46 3.16 -2.47
C ASN A 187 -4.84 2.86 -1.11
N GLY A 188 -4.08 1.77 -1.02
CA GLY A 188 -3.47 1.36 0.24
C GLY A 188 -2.15 0.61 0.06
N CYS A 189 -1.23 0.80 1.01
CA CYS A 189 0.03 0.08 1.09
C CYS A 189 0.17 -0.54 2.47
N SER A 190 0.98 -1.60 2.63
CA SER A 190 1.19 -2.26 3.92
C SER A 190 -0.12 -2.86 4.46
N THR A 191 -0.54 -2.49 5.67
CA THR A 191 -1.88 -2.80 6.18
C THR A 191 -2.96 -2.34 5.22
N GLY A 192 -2.79 -1.17 4.56
CA GLY A 192 -3.72 -0.69 3.54
C GLY A 192 -3.77 -1.58 2.30
N GLY A 193 -2.66 -2.18 1.91
CA GLY A 193 -2.61 -3.21 0.87
C GLY A 193 -3.40 -4.47 1.27
N ARG A 194 -3.23 -4.94 2.52
CA ARG A 194 -4.03 -6.04 3.10
C ARG A 194 -5.52 -5.71 3.11
N GLN A 195 -5.88 -4.50 3.56
CA GLN A 195 -7.27 -4.03 3.58
C GLN A 195 -7.89 -4.09 2.18
N GLY A 196 -7.21 -3.57 1.15
CA GLY A 196 -7.71 -3.66 -0.23
C GLY A 196 -7.92 -5.08 -0.73
N LEU A 197 -6.98 -6.00 -0.43
CA LEU A 197 -7.16 -7.42 -0.77
C LEU A 197 -8.30 -8.07 0.02
N LYS A 198 -8.51 -7.67 1.28
CA LYS A 198 -9.62 -8.15 2.11
C LYS A 198 -10.97 -7.67 1.58
N GLU A 199 -11.05 -6.43 1.10
CA GLU A 199 -12.24 -5.90 0.41
C GLU A 199 -12.56 -6.70 -0.86
N ALA A 200 -11.56 -6.95 -1.73
CA ALA A 200 -11.73 -7.77 -2.92
C ALA A 200 -12.27 -9.19 -2.61
N GLN A 201 -11.84 -9.76 -1.46
CA GLN A 201 -12.23 -11.11 -1.04
C GLN A 201 -13.62 -11.16 -0.40
N LYS A 202 -13.97 -10.17 0.46
CA LYS A 202 -15.20 -10.19 1.27
C LYS A 202 -16.33 -9.34 0.71
N PHE A 203 -16.01 -8.22 0.09
CA PHE A 203 -16.95 -7.19 -0.38
C PHE A 203 -16.67 -6.81 -1.83
N PRO A 204 -16.79 -7.78 -2.75
CA PRO A 204 -16.31 -7.65 -4.13
C PRO A 204 -16.98 -6.52 -4.94
N ALA A 205 -18.06 -5.93 -4.45
CA ALA A 205 -18.78 -4.83 -5.10
C ALA A 205 -18.44 -3.45 -4.52
N ASP A 206 -17.54 -3.37 -3.53
CA ASP A 206 -17.24 -2.09 -2.87
C ASP A 206 -16.35 -1.20 -3.72
N PHE A 207 -15.43 -1.77 -4.49
CA PHE A 207 -14.47 -1.02 -5.30
C PHE A 207 -14.40 -1.55 -6.73
N ASP A 208 -14.22 -0.64 -7.70
CA ASP A 208 -14.01 -0.95 -9.11
C ASP A 208 -12.51 -1.11 -9.42
N GLY A 209 -11.65 -0.41 -8.67
CA GLY A 209 -10.19 -0.50 -8.79
C GLY A 209 -9.51 -0.53 -7.42
N ILE A 210 -8.61 -1.48 -7.22
CA ILE A 210 -7.83 -1.62 -5.99
C ILE A 210 -6.35 -1.50 -6.29
N VAL A 211 -5.69 -0.53 -5.65
CA VAL A 211 -4.23 -0.45 -5.57
C VAL A 211 -3.80 -1.04 -4.23
N ALA A 212 -3.08 -2.16 -4.27
CA ALA A 212 -2.58 -2.88 -3.11
C ALA A 212 -1.03 -2.93 -3.14
N GLY A 213 -0.40 -1.95 -2.50
CA GLY A 213 1.06 -1.88 -2.38
C GLY A 213 1.58 -2.69 -1.21
N ALA A 214 2.71 -3.38 -1.40
CA ALA A 214 3.44 -4.11 -0.35
C ALA A 214 2.50 -4.71 0.73
N PRO A 215 1.49 -5.52 0.34
CA PRO A 215 0.39 -5.88 1.22
C PRO A 215 0.85 -6.78 2.37
N ALA A 216 0.47 -6.43 3.60
CA ALA A 216 0.59 -7.29 4.79
C ALA A 216 -0.48 -8.40 4.79
N ASN A 217 -0.76 -9.02 3.63
CA ASN A 217 -1.91 -9.88 3.43
C ASN A 217 -1.83 -11.20 4.21
N TYR A 218 -0.65 -11.75 4.44
CA TYR A 218 -0.43 -12.90 5.31
C TYR A 218 0.12 -12.42 6.66
N GLN A 219 -0.67 -11.59 7.36
CA GLN A 219 -0.22 -10.85 8.54
C GLN A 219 0.23 -11.76 9.68
N THR A 220 -0.41 -12.90 9.88
CA THR A 220 -0.02 -13.84 10.94
C THR A 220 1.40 -14.35 10.74
N HIS A 221 1.74 -14.80 9.55
CA HIS A 221 3.08 -15.32 9.22
C HIS A 221 4.12 -14.20 9.09
N LEU A 222 3.73 -13.03 8.56
CA LEU A 222 4.55 -11.83 8.54
C LEU A 222 5.04 -11.46 9.95
N HIS A 223 4.16 -11.49 10.95
CA HIS A 223 4.53 -11.13 12.32
C HIS A 223 5.40 -12.21 12.99
N VAL A 224 5.19 -13.49 12.68
CA VAL A 224 6.11 -14.55 13.07
C VAL A 224 7.51 -14.31 12.50
N TRP A 225 7.60 -14.09 11.18
CA TRP A 225 8.87 -13.81 10.51
C TRP A 225 9.58 -12.59 11.10
N SER A 226 8.85 -11.50 11.33
CA SER A 226 9.41 -10.27 11.88
C SER A 226 10.03 -10.49 13.28
N VAL A 227 9.35 -11.22 14.17
CA VAL A 227 9.89 -11.56 15.49
C VAL A 227 11.09 -12.49 15.35
N TRP A 228 11.04 -13.49 14.44
CA TRP A 228 12.14 -14.40 14.20
C TRP A 228 13.40 -13.69 13.66
N VAL A 229 13.24 -12.70 12.77
CA VAL A 229 14.38 -11.88 12.30
C VAL A 229 15.07 -11.20 13.48
N ALA A 230 14.32 -10.64 14.43
CA ALA A 230 14.89 -10.06 15.64
C ALA A 230 15.58 -11.11 16.52
N GLN A 231 15.04 -12.33 16.62
CA GLN A 231 15.68 -13.43 17.37
C GLN A 231 17.02 -13.82 16.74
N GLU A 232 17.09 -13.99 15.40
CA GLU A 232 18.35 -14.36 14.73
C GLU A 232 19.40 -13.25 14.86
N MET A 233 18.99 -11.99 14.74
CA MET A 233 19.87 -10.83 14.90
C MET A 233 20.41 -10.69 16.33
N ASN A 234 19.68 -11.14 17.34
CA ASN A 234 20.04 -11.04 18.75
C ASN A 234 20.35 -12.40 19.41
N LYS A 235 20.64 -13.43 18.62
CA LYS A 235 20.88 -14.82 19.09
C LYS A 235 22.05 -14.92 20.05
N THR A 236 23.08 -14.10 19.83
CA THR A 236 24.22 -13.90 20.73
C THR A 236 24.54 -12.42 20.79
N PRO A 237 25.28 -11.94 21.83
CA PRO A 237 25.72 -10.56 21.90
C PRO A 237 26.52 -10.09 20.67
N ASP A 238 27.21 -11.00 19.97
CA ASP A 238 28.05 -10.71 18.82
C ASP A 238 27.33 -10.86 17.48
N SER A 239 26.07 -11.34 17.44
CA SER A 239 25.32 -11.54 16.18
C SER A 239 24.64 -10.24 15.69
N TYR A 240 24.44 -9.26 16.56
CA TYR A 240 23.80 -8.00 16.19
C TYR A 240 24.62 -7.21 15.16
N LEU A 241 23.99 -6.79 14.06
CA LEU A 241 24.58 -5.91 13.05
C LEU A 241 24.07 -4.47 13.27
N PRO A 242 24.93 -3.56 13.76
CA PRO A 242 24.59 -2.14 13.82
C PRO A 242 24.55 -1.52 12.41
N PRO A 243 23.99 -0.30 12.24
CA PRO A 243 23.80 0.32 10.92
C PRO A 243 25.03 0.42 10.04
N ASP A 244 26.21 0.65 10.63
CA ASP A 244 27.49 0.68 9.93
C ASP A 244 27.89 -0.69 9.35
N LYS A 245 27.61 -1.78 10.05
CA LYS A 245 27.84 -3.15 9.55
C LYS A 245 26.82 -3.53 8.48
N LEU A 246 25.57 -3.08 8.60
CA LEU A 246 24.57 -3.26 7.55
C LEU A 246 24.97 -2.51 6.26
N ALA A 247 25.57 -1.32 6.38
CA ALA A 247 26.10 -0.58 5.22
C ALA A 247 27.28 -1.32 4.55
N VAL A 248 28.14 -1.98 5.33
CA VAL A 248 29.23 -2.84 4.79
C VAL A 248 28.66 -4.02 4.03
N LEU A 249 27.67 -4.70 4.62
CA LEU A 249 26.98 -5.83 4.00
C LEU A 249 26.34 -5.40 2.68
N HIS A 250 25.51 -4.36 2.71
CA HIS A 250 24.80 -3.82 1.55
C HIS A 250 25.77 -3.47 0.41
N LYS A 251 26.84 -2.75 0.71
CA LYS A 251 27.85 -2.40 -0.29
C LYS A 251 28.47 -3.63 -0.95
N ALA A 252 28.72 -4.68 -0.18
CA ALA A 252 29.29 -5.93 -0.69
C ALA A 252 28.28 -6.69 -1.58
N VAL A 253 26.99 -6.71 -1.18
CA VAL A 253 25.89 -7.31 -1.94
C VAL A 253 25.74 -6.61 -3.29
N VAL A 254 25.61 -5.30 -3.30
CA VAL A 254 25.48 -4.51 -4.54
C VAL A 254 26.70 -4.72 -5.42
N ALA A 255 27.93 -4.64 -4.88
CA ALA A 255 29.16 -4.86 -5.66
C ALA A 255 29.22 -6.25 -6.31
N ALA A 256 28.63 -7.28 -5.67
CA ALA A 256 28.61 -8.64 -6.19
C ALA A 256 27.53 -8.90 -7.23
N CYS A 257 26.39 -8.22 -7.13
CA CYS A 257 25.17 -8.60 -7.86
C CYS A 257 24.66 -7.55 -8.85
N ASP A 258 25.09 -6.30 -8.76
CA ASP A 258 24.65 -5.18 -9.60
C ASP A 258 24.74 -5.49 -11.11
N ALA A 259 25.80 -6.18 -11.54
CA ALA A 259 25.99 -6.54 -12.94
C ALA A 259 25.14 -7.71 -13.44
N ASN A 260 24.35 -8.39 -12.59
CA ASN A 260 23.62 -9.60 -12.97
C ASN A 260 22.50 -9.34 -14.00
N ASP A 261 21.99 -8.13 -14.06
CA ASP A 261 20.96 -7.69 -15.01
C ASP A 261 21.54 -7.06 -16.30
N GLY A 262 22.87 -7.06 -16.43
CA GLY A 262 23.61 -6.54 -17.60
C GLY A 262 23.97 -5.06 -17.53
N VAL A 263 23.73 -4.38 -16.42
CA VAL A 263 24.10 -2.99 -16.19
C VAL A 263 24.69 -2.80 -14.79
N LYS A 264 25.60 -1.84 -14.63
CA LYS A 264 26.14 -1.43 -13.32
C LYS A 264 25.65 -0.03 -13.00
N ASP A 265 24.52 0.04 -12.30
CA ASP A 265 23.88 1.31 -11.95
C ASP A 265 23.48 1.42 -10.47
N GLY A 266 23.93 0.46 -9.65
CA GLY A 266 23.70 0.41 -8.22
C GLY A 266 22.34 -0.19 -7.83
N LEU A 267 21.57 -0.72 -8.78
CA LEU A 267 20.24 -1.29 -8.53
C LEU A 267 20.21 -2.78 -8.90
N LEU A 268 19.54 -3.58 -8.11
CA LEU A 268 19.23 -4.97 -8.42
C LEU A 268 17.81 -5.05 -9.00
N ASN A 269 17.66 -5.25 -10.32
CA ASN A 269 16.34 -5.36 -10.96
C ASN A 269 15.58 -6.63 -10.54
N ASP A 270 16.32 -7.72 -10.31
CA ASP A 270 15.78 -8.99 -9.79
C ASP A 270 16.74 -9.56 -8.74
N PRO A 271 16.59 -9.18 -7.46
CA PRO A 271 17.48 -9.62 -6.40
C PRO A 271 17.41 -11.13 -6.12
N THR A 272 16.37 -11.83 -6.59
CA THR A 272 16.26 -13.29 -6.45
C THR A 272 17.37 -14.05 -7.22
N LYS A 273 18.05 -13.36 -8.13
CA LYS A 273 19.21 -13.88 -8.88
C LYS A 273 20.54 -13.55 -8.20
N CYS A 274 20.52 -12.85 -7.08
CA CYS A 274 21.73 -12.52 -6.32
C CYS A 274 22.06 -13.63 -5.31
N HIS A 275 23.17 -14.30 -5.51
CA HIS A 275 23.64 -15.39 -4.63
C HIS A 275 24.88 -14.94 -3.86
N PHE A 276 24.73 -13.92 -3.01
CA PHE A 276 25.83 -13.38 -2.22
C PHE A 276 26.11 -14.28 -1.00
N ASP A 277 27.40 -14.65 -0.81
CA ASP A 277 27.84 -15.34 0.40
C ASP A 277 28.49 -14.33 1.39
N PRO A 278 27.85 -14.03 2.54
CA PRO A 278 28.40 -13.10 3.53
C PRO A 278 29.74 -13.53 4.13
N LYS A 279 30.17 -14.79 3.98
CA LYS A 279 31.51 -15.23 4.37
C LYS A 279 32.63 -14.51 3.61
N THR A 280 32.33 -13.98 2.43
CA THR A 280 33.32 -13.22 1.63
C THR A 280 33.81 -11.95 2.32
N ILE A 281 33.01 -11.41 3.26
CA ILE A 281 33.34 -10.23 4.06
C ILE A 281 33.51 -10.56 5.56
N GLU A 282 33.76 -11.84 5.91
CA GLU A 282 34.07 -12.22 7.28
C GLU A 282 35.44 -11.69 7.70
N CYS A 283 35.54 -11.22 8.94
CA CYS A 283 36.80 -10.73 9.52
C CYS A 283 37.84 -11.88 9.60
N LYS A 284 39.01 -11.66 9.03
CA LYS A 284 40.13 -12.62 9.07
C LYS A 284 40.98 -12.53 10.35
N GLY A 285 40.56 -11.71 11.31
CA GLY A 285 41.24 -11.46 12.57
C GLY A 285 40.32 -10.70 13.51
N GLU A 286 40.82 -9.61 14.12
CA GLU A 286 39.99 -8.76 14.96
C GLU A 286 38.89 -8.05 14.19
N ASP A 287 37.82 -7.66 14.91
CA ASP A 287 36.70 -6.90 14.33
C ASP A 287 37.19 -5.54 13.78
N SER A 288 36.74 -5.20 12.59
CA SER A 288 37.05 -3.94 11.95
C SER A 288 35.85 -3.34 11.24
N ALA A 289 35.92 -2.06 10.89
CA ALA A 289 34.83 -1.34 10.24
C ALA A 289 34.39 -1.95 8.87
N ASN A 290 35.23 -2.77 8.23
CA ASN A 290 34.99 -3.25 6.86
C ASN A 290 34.71 -4.75 6.75
N CYS A 291 34.44 -5.44 7.85
CA CYS A 291 34.17 -6.88 7.85
C CYS A 291 33.06 -7.22 8.85
N LEU A 292 32.49 -8.43 8.78
CA LEU A 292 31.53 -8.97 9.71
C LEU A 292 32.19 -10.00 10.64
N LYS A 293 31.82 -9.98 11.91
CA LYS A 293 32.21 -11.07 12.83
C LYS A 293 31.58 -12.40 12.38
N PRO A 294 32.16 -13.56 12.73
CA PRO A 294 31.57 -14.87 12.40
C PRO A 294 30.11 -15.01 12.85
N ALA A 295 29.74 -14.50 14.04
CA ALA A 295 28.37 -14.53 14.54
C ALA A 295 27.41 -13.64 13.71
N GLN A 296 27.89 -12.50 13.20
CA GLN A 296 27.13 -11.62 12.30
C GLN A 296 26.93 -12.30 10.93
N VAL A 297 27.98 -12.95 10.39
CA VAL A 297 27.87 -13.74 9.15
C VAL A 297 26.81 -14.83 9.30
N ALA A 298 26.82 -15.56 10.42
CA ALA A 298 25.83 -16.60 10.68
C ALA A 298 24.39 -16.03 10.78
N ALA A 299 24.21 -14.87 11.40
CA ALA A 299 22.91 -14.20 11.47
C ALA A 299 22.40 -13.78 10.08
N VAL A 300 23.26 -13.18 9.23
CA VAL A 300 22.94 -12.82 7.85
C VAL A 300 22.56 -14.04 7.03
N GLN A 301 23.35 -15.14 7.13
CA GLN A 301 23.04 -16.39 6.43
C GLN A 301 21.68 -16.98 6.86
N ALA A 302 21.36 -16.96 8.15
CA ALA A 302 20.08 -17.41 8.66
C ALA A 302 18.94 -16.54 8.11
N ILE A 303 19.08 -15.22 8.15
CA ILE A 303 18.07 -14.26 7.66
C ILE A 303 17.82 -14.47 6.17
N TYR A 304 18.85 -14.60 5.33
CA TYR A 304 18.66 -14.88 3.90
C TYR A 304 18.05 -16.26 3.62
N ALA A 305 18.30 -17.26 4.49
CA ALA A 305 17.69 -18.59 4.34
C ALA A 305 16.21 -18.64 4.71
N GLY A 306 15.72 -17.66 5.48
CA GLY A 306 14.32 -17.55 5.93
C GLY A 306 13.93 -18.54 7.03
N PRO A 307 12.82 -18.29 7.73
CA PRO A 307 12.34 -19.13 8.83
C PRO A 307 11.74 -20.43 8.32
N LYS A 308 12.18 -21.54 8.91
CA LYS A 308 11.63 -22.88 8.68
C LYS A 308 11.26 -23.53 10.01
N ASN A 309 10.13 -24.21 10.03
CA ASN A 309 9.74 -25.00 11.20
C ASN A 309 10.60 -26.27 11.33
N SER A 310 10.39 -27.06 12.39
CA SER A 310 11.13 -28.30 12.66
C SER A 310 11.01 -29.38 11.55
N SER A 311 9.93 -29.30 10.72
CA SER A 311 9.75 -30.17 9.55
C SER A 311 10.44 -29.64 8.28
N GLY A 312 11.09 -28.50 8.33
CA GLY A 312 11.73 -27.84 7.19
C GLY A 312 10.78 -27.05 6.29
N LYS A 313 9.51 -26.90 6.68
CA LYS A 313 8.54 -26.09 5.95
C LYS A 313 8.84 -24.61 6.17
N GLU A 314 8.94 -23.85 5.07
CA GLU A 314 9.03 -22.40 5.10
C GLU A 314 7.79 -21.79 5.74
N ILE A 315 7.99 -20.80 6.62
CA ILE A 315 6.91 -20.09 7.32
C ILE A 315 6.51 -18.84 6.54
N PHE A 316 7.48 -18.06 6.08
CA PHE A 316 7.26 -16.83 5.33
C PHE A 316 8.51 -16.56 4.49
N PRO A 317 8.40 -15.88 3.33
CA PRO A 317 9.58 -15.38 2.62
C PRO A 317 10.44 -14.48 3.50
N THR A 318 11.63 -14.15 3.03
CA THR A 318 12.56 -13.34 3.80
C THR A 318 13.00 -12.10 3.03
N PHE A 319 13.94 -11.35 3.60
CA PHE A 319 14.54 -10.20 2.94
C PHE A 319 15.30 -10.61 1.68
N GLU A 320 15.16 -9.80 0.64
CA GLU A 320 15.95 -9.95 -0.57
C GLU A 320 17.30 -9.21 -0.47
N PRO A 321 18.36 -9.72 -1.13
CA PRO A 321 19.62 -8.99 -1.28
C PRO A 321 19.39 -7.58 -1.83
N GLY A 322 20.09 -6.57 -1.28
CA GLY A 322 19.91 -5.15 -1.59
C GLY A 322 18.94 -4.42 -0.65
N SER A 323 18.37 -5.10 0.35
CA SER A 323 17.48 -4.50 1.36
C SER A 323 18.16 -4.16 2.69
N GLU A 324 19.42 -4.47 2.86
CA GLU A 324 20.13 -4.55 4.14
C GLU A 324 20.13 -3.23 4.90
N LEU A 325 20.14 -2.07 4.20
CA LEU A 325 20.14 -0.74 4.83
C LEU A 325 18.92 -0.50 5.71
N GLY A 326 17.81 -1.18 5.43
CA GLY A 326 16.56 -1.03 6.17
C GLY A 326 16.35 -2.06 7.29
N TRP A 327 17.19 -3.10 7.42
CA TRP A 327 16.94 -4.24 8.31
C TRP A 327 16.75 -3.87 9.79
N ASN A 328 17.32 -2.76 10.25
CA ASN A 328 17.13 -2.30 11.63
C ASN A 328 15.66 -2.05 12.00
N LEU A 329 14.76 -1.93 11.04
CA LEU A 329 13.33 -1.78 11.33
C LEU A 329 12.77 -3.01 12.05
N LEU A 330 13.13 -4.22 11.59
CA LEU A 330 12.69 -5.49 12.20
C LEU A 330 13.80 -6.16 13.01
N ALA A 331 15.05 -6.03 12.54
CA ALA A 331 16.23 -6.64 13.12
C ALA A 331 16.97 -5.69 14.09
N GLY A 332 16.24 -4.89 14.86
CA GLY A 332 16.78 -4.05 15.92
C GLY A 332 17.21 -4.85 17.15
N LYS A 333 17.58 -4.14 18.23
CA LYS A 333 17.88 -4.76 19.53
C LYS A 333 16.67 -5.39 20.20
N GLU A 334 15.48 -4.95 19.84
CA GLU A 334 14.19 -5.47 20.26
C GLU A 334 13.37 -5.84 19.02
N ALA A 335 12.43 -6.78 19.18
CA ALA A 335 11.48 -7.07 18.13
C ALA A 335 10.59 -5.86 17.85
N ALA A 336 10.29 -5.61 16.58
CA ALA A 336 9.41 -4.53 16.19
C ALA A 336 8.03 -4.68 16.85
N SER A 337 7.54 -3.63 17.51
CA SER A 337 6.26 -3.64 18.22
C SER A 337 5.08 -4.00 17.31
N VAL A 338 5.12 -3.59 16.05
CA VAL A 338 4.08 -3.95 15.07
C VAL A 338 3.86 -5.47 14.97
N ALA A 339 4.91 -6.27 15.17
CA ALA A 339 4.83 -7.74 15.13
C ALA A 339 4.64 -8.34 16.53
N SER A 340 5.41 -7.91 17.52
CA SER A 340 5.33 -8.45 18.89
C SER A 340 3.97 -8.16 19.55
N ASP A 341 3.33 -7.05 19.23
CA ASP A 341 1.99 -6.71 19.71
C ASP A 341 0.92 -7.75 19.37
N SER A 342 1.05 -8.41 18.20
CA SER A 342 0.17 -9.53 17.84
C SER A 342 0.18 -10.63 18.87
N PHE A 343 1.37 -11.01 19.32
CA PHE A 343 1.53 -12.05 20.33
C PHE A 343 1.13 -11.56 21.71
N THR A 344 1.60 -10.37 22.07
CA THR A 344 1.37 -9.76 23.38
C THR A 344 -0.14 -9.55 23.66
N TYR A 345 -0.85 -8.91 22.72
CA TYR A 345 -2.21 -8.43 23.00
C TYR A 345 -3.31 -9.27 22.35
N VAL A 346 -3.04 -9.90 21.19
CA VAL A 346 -4.07 -10.65 20.47
C VAL A 346 -3.98 -12.15 20.79
N VAL A 347 -2.79 -12.75 20.67
CA VAL A 347 -2.60 -14.19 20.81
C VAL A 347 -2.61 -14.59 22.29
N TYR A 348 -1.67 -14.07 23.06
CA TYR A 348 -1.47 -14.48 24.46
C TYR A 348 -2.22 -13.61 25.46
N LYS A 349 -2.59 -12.38 25.07
CA LYS A 349 -3.26 -11.39 25.94
C LYS A 349 -2.47 -11.19 27.24
N ASN A 350 -1.15 -11.21 27.12
CA ASN A 350 -0.17 -11.12 28.22
C ASN A 350 0.83 -10.00 27.93
N PRO A 351 0.72 -8.82 28.57
CA PRO A 351 1.68 -7.72 28.40
C PRO A 351 3.12 -8.04 28.79
N GLN A 352 3.36 -9.17 29.47
CA GLN A 352 4.69 -9.64 29.87
C GLN A 352 5.23 -10.74 28.91
N TRP A 353 4.58 -10.97 27.75
CA TRP A 353 5.09 -11.92 26.78
C TRP A 353 6.48 -11.51 26.26
N ASP A 354 7.43 -12.44 26.35
CA ASP A 354 8.80 -12.21 25.89
C ASP A 354 8.98 -12.75 24.47
N TRP A 355 9.20 -11.88 23.51
CA TRP A 355 9.42 -12.21 22.11
C TRP A 355 10.61 -13.16 21.88
N LYS A 356 11.59 -13.18 22.79
CA LYS A 356 12.75 -14.10 22.73
C LYS A 356 12.36 -15.56 22.90
N THR A 357 11.19 -15.83 23.45
CA THR A 357 10.66 -17.19 23.67
C THR A 357 9.85 -17.73 22.50
N MET A 358 9.61 -16.92 21.45
CA MET A 358 8.82 -17.36 20.30
C MET A 358 9.41 -18.61 19.64
N ASN A 359 8.54 -19.57 19.34
CA ASN A 359 8.89 -20.86 18.72
C ASN A 359 8.12 -21.04 17.41
N LEU A 360 8.83 -21.37 16.32
CA LEU A 360 8.27 -21.46 14.97
C LEU A 360 7.24 -22.59 14.79
N ASP A 361 7.23 -23.62 15.63
CA ASP A 361 6.24 -24.71 15.54
C ASP A 361 4.97 -24.35 16.32
N SER A 362 5.12 -24.03 17.61
CA SER A 362 3.96 -23.82 18.50
C SER A 362 3.28 -22.48 18.27
N ASP A 363 4.06 -21.40 18.09
CA ASP A 363 3.48 -20.05 18.00
C ASP A 363 2.88 -19.76 16.63
N VAL A 364 3.40 -20.38 15.54
CA VAL A 364 2.74 -20.33 14.22
C VAL A 364 1.36 -20.95 14.32
N ALA A 365 1.24 -22.16 14.88
CA ALA A 365 -0.05 -22.83 15.04
C ALA A 365 -1.00 -22.00 15.94
N GLN A 366 -0.46 -21.37 16.99
CA GLN A 366 -1.27 -20.57 17.91
C GLN A 366 -1.79 -19.28 17.28
N ILE A 367 -0.94 -18.54 16.55
CA ILE A 367 -1.36 -17.28 15.89
C ILE A 367 -2.37 -17.56 14.77
N GLU A 368 -2.15 -18.61 13.96
CA GLU A 368 -3.09 -19.05 12.93
C GLU A 368 -4.47 -19.37 13.54
N LYS A 369 -4.48 -20.20 14.59
CA LYS A 369 -5.72 -20.58 15.28
C LYS A 369 -6.45 -19.38 15.87
N THR A 370 -5.71 -18.38 16.35
CA THR A 370 -6.31 -17.26 17.10
C THR A 370 -7.05 -16.29 16.19
N TYR A 371 -6.43 -15.86 15.07
CA TYR A 371 -7.05 -14.81 14.27
C TYR A 371 -6.70 -14.79 12.78
N ALA A 372 -6.04 -15.83 12.22
CA ALA A 372 -5.73 -15.86 10.79
C ALA A 372 -6.97 -15.72 9.92
N SER A 373 -8.05 -16.45 10.22
CA SER A 373 -9.31 -16.38 9.48
C SER A 373 -9.95 -14.98 9.48
N LEU A 374 -9.65 -14.18 10.52
CA LEU A 374 -10.15 -12.82 10.65
C LEU A 374 -9.28 -11.83 9.87
N ILE A 375 -7.95 -11.88 10.09
CA ILE A 375 -7.03 -10.84 9.65
C ILE A 375 -6.40 -11.11 8.28
N ASP A 376 -5.99 -12.36 7.99
CA ASP A 376 -5.28 -12.67 6.77
C ASP A 376 -6.15 -12.48 5.53
N ALA A 377 -5.56 -11.94 4.49
CA ALA A 377 -6.17 -11.71 3.19
C ALA A 377 -5.44 -12.54 2.12
N THR A 378 -5.42 -13.85 2.31
CA THR A 378 -4.64 -14.81 1.50
C THR A 378 -5.48 -15.64 0.54
N ASP A 379 -6.82 -15.49 0.52
CA ASP A 379 -7.67 -16.21 -0.42
C ASP A 379 -7.36 -15.75 -1.86
N PRO A 380 -6.89 -16.65 -2.75
CA PRO A 380 -6.60 -16.33 -4.14
C PRO A 380 -7.86 -16.27 -5.01
N ASN A 381 -9.03 -16.64 -4.47
CA ASN A 381 -10.28 -16.66 -5.23
C ASN A 381 -10.89 -15.25 -5.32
N LEU A 382 -10.39 -14.44 -6.21
CA LEU A 382 -10.91 -13.11 -6.52
C LEU A 382 -11.93 -13.10 -7.68
N LYS A 383 -12.41 -14.26 -8.12
CA LYS A 383 -13.39 -14.35 -9.22
C LYS A 383 -14.65 -13.51 -8.99
N PRO A 384 -15.24 -13.43 -7.77
CA PRO A 384 -16.37 -12.54 -7.52
C PRO A 384 -16.04 -11.06 -7.77
N PHE A 385 -14.86 -10.58 -7.35
CA PHE A 385 -14.40 -9.22 -7.59
C PHE A 385 -14.23 -8.93 -9.09
N PHE A 386 -13.59 -9.82 -9.83
CA PHE A 386 -13.41 -9.66 -11.27
C PHE A 386 -14.71 -9.82 -12.07
N ALA A 387 -15.68 -10.60 -11.56
CA ALA A 387 -17.02 -10.67 -12.15
C ALA A 387 -17.78 -9.34 -12.08
N HIS A 388 -17.48 -8.49 -11.08
CA HIS A 388 -17.94 -7.10 -10.99
C HIS A 388 -17.09 -6.13 -11.82
N LYS A 389 -16.18 -6.65 -12.70
CA LYS A 389 -15.22 -5.87 -13.50
C LYS A 389 -14.15 -5.15 -12.67
N GLY A 390 -13.97 -5.53 -11.43
CA GLY A 390 -12.91 -5.00 -10.56
C GLY A 390 -11.52 -5.19 -11.18
N LYS A 391 -10.59 -4.27 -10.87
CA LYS A 391 -9.20 -4.33 -11.31
C LYS A 391 -8.26 -4.26 -10.12
N LEU A 392 -7.26 -5.14 -10.08
CA LEU A 392 -6.28 -5.21 -9.00
C LEU A 392 -4.88 -4.84 -9.51
N LEU A 393 -4.36 -3.71 -9.07
CA LEU A 393 -2.98 -3.29 -9.30
C LEU A 393 -2.19 -3.49 -8.02
N MET A 394 -1.22 -4.41 -8.04
CA MET A 394 -0.29 -4.66 -6.95
C MET A 394 1.08 -4.07 -7.29
N TYR A 395 1.81 -3.61 -6.27
CA TYR A 395 3.21 -3.26 -6.39
C TYR A 395 3.98 -3.61 -5.12
N HIS A 396 5.30 -3.85 -5.23
CA HIS A 396 6.16 -4.11 -4.09
C HIS A 396 7.60 -3.70 -4.39
N GLY A 397 8.26 -3.06 -3.44
CA GLY A 397 9.68 -2.71 -3.54
C GLY A 397 10.56 -3.92 -3.24
N TRP A 398 11.56 -4.19 -4.09
CA TRP A 398 12.49 -5.29 -3.84
C TRP A 398 13.35 -5.11 -2.58
N SER A 399 13.58 -3.87 -2.13
CA SER A 399 14.32 -3.57 -0.91
C SER A 399 13.42 -3.31 0.31
N ASP A 400 12.18 -3.84 0.28
CA ASP A 400 11.24 -3.67 1.39
C ASP A 400 11.78 -4.32 2.67
N GLN A 401 11.97 -3.49 3.69
CA GLN A 401 12.51 -3.85 4.99
C GLN A 401 11.44 -4.17 6.04
N ALA A 402 10.16 -4.10 5.68
CA ALA A 402 9.04 -4.36 6.58
C ALA A 402 8.26 -5.62 6.21
N ILE A 403 8.14 -5.90 4.91
CA ILE A 403 7.40 -7.05 4.37
C ILE A 403 8.23 -7.69 3.26
N ALA A 404 8.54 -8.98 3.40
CA ALA A 404 9.30 -9.70 2.39
C ALA A 404 8.62 -9.63 1.00
N PRO A 405 9.31 -9.15 -0.05
CA PRO A 405 8.71 -8.89 -1.36
C PRO A 405 8.09 -10.11 -2.04
N LEU A 406 8.71 -11.27 -1.86
CA LEU A 406 8.19 -12.54 -2.40
C LEU A 406 6.80 -12.90 -1.85
N ASN A 407 6.35 -12.34 -0.72
CA ASN A 407 4.98 -12.50 -0.26
C ASN A 407 3.96 -11.98 -1.29
N SER A 408 4.22 -10.84 -1.93
CA SER A 408 3.35 -10.32 -3.01
C SER A 408 3.45 -11.17 -4.27
N VAL A 409 4.64 -11.64 -4.61
CA VAL A 409 4.84 -12.54 -5.77
C VAL A 409 4.04 -13.83 -5.58
N HIS A 410 4.20 -14.50 -4.44
CA HIS A 410 3.48 -15.75 -4.14
C HIS A 410 1.95 -15.57 -4.15
N TYR A 411 1.46 -14.45 -3.58
CA TYR A 411 0.03 -14.16 -3.63
C TYR A 411 -0.45 -13.90 -5.06
N TYR A 412 0.24 -13.06 -5.83
CA TYR A 412 -0.07 -12.80 -7.23
C TYR A 412 -0.11 -14.09 -8.06
N GLU A 413 0.90 -14.93 -7.96
CA GLU A 413 0.98 -16.21 -8.67
C GLU A 413 -0.18 -17.15 -8.27
N SER A 414 -0.58 -17.15 -7.00
CA SER A 414 -1.73 -17.94 -6.54
C SER A 414 -3.05 -17.45 -7.14
N VAL A 415 -3.25 -16.13 -7.27
CA VAL A 415 -4.41 -15.52 -7.95
C VAL A 415 -4.39 -15.85 -9.43
N VAL A 416 -3.25 -15.70 -10.12
CA VAL A 416 -3.07 -16.05 -11.54
C VAL A 416 -3.39 -17.52 -11.78
N LYS A 417 -2.89 -18.41 -10.93
CA LYS A 417 -3.19 -19.85 -10.99
C LYS A 417 -4.68 -20.12 -10.78
N ASN A 418 -5.33 -19.46 -9.83
CA ASN A 418 -6.78 -19.63 -9.56
C ASN A 418 -7.64 -19.17 -10.75
N LEU A 419 -7.20 -18.13 -11.47
CA LEU A 419 -7.86 -17.65 -12.71
C LEU A 419 -7.61 -18.55 -13.91
N GLY A 420 -6.67 -19.48 -13.84
CA GLY A 420 -6.36 -20.42 -14.91
C GLY A 420 -5.22 -19.96 -15.82
N GLY A 421 -4.29 -19.17 -15.29
CA GLY A 421 -3.03 -18.77 -15.89
C GLY A 421 -2.97 -17.32 -16.37
N GLU A 422 -1.76 -16.86 -16.71
CA GLU A 422 -1.43 -15.47 -17.03
C GLU A 422 -2.35 -14.84 -18.08
N LYS A 423 -2.63 -15.56 -19.18
CA LYS A 423 -3.48 -15.04 -20.26
C LYS A 423 -4.89 -14.69 -19.79
N LYS A 424 -5.45 -15.44 -18.84
CA LYS A 424 -6.79 -15.16 -18.29
C LYS A 424 -6.76 -14.09 -17.21
N ALA A 425 -5.66 -14.01 -16.46
CA ALA A 425 -5.47 -13.01 -15.42
C ALA A 425 -5.08 -11.63 -15.97
N ALA A 426 -4.64 -11.57 -17.23
CA ALA A 426 -4.07 -10.37 -17.83
C ALA A 426 -5.00 -9.15 -17.82
N ASP A 427 -6.31 -9.35 -17.91
CA ASP A 427 -7.28 -8.25 -17.89
C ASP A 427 -7.73 -7.85 -16.47
N ASP A 428 -7.31 -8.57 -15.43
CA ASP A 428 -7.87 -8.48 -14.08
C ASP A 428 -6.86 -8.10 -13.02
N VAL A 429 -5.61 -8.57 -13.12
CA VAL A 429 -4.57 -8.33 -12.09
C VAL A 429 -3.22 -8.01 -12.72
N ARG A 430 -2.49 -7.06 -12.10
CA ARG A 430 -1.10 -6.69 -12.42
C ARG A 430 -0.28 -6.59 -11.15
N LEU A 431 0.98 -7.05 -11.23
CA LEU A 431 1.99 -6.84 -10.21
C LEU A 431 3.19 -6.10 -10.81
N PHE A 432 3.65 -5.07 -10.13
CA PHE A 432 4.87 -4.32 -10.45
C PHE A 432 5.87 -4.46 -9.32
N MET A 433 7.00 -5.13 -9.60
CA MET A 433 8.11 -5.19 -8.66
C MET A 433 9.04 -4.00 -8.91
N VAL A 434 9.39 -3.27 -7.85
CA VAL A 434 10.10 -2.00 -7.96
C VAL A 434 11.54 -2.15 -7.48
N PRO A 435 12.55 -2.03 -8.37
CA PRO A 435 13.96 -2.18 -8.00
C PRO A 435 14.39 -1.18 -6.93
N ALA A 436 15.07 -1.69 -5.90
CA ALA A 436 15.64 -0.92 -4.79
C ALA A 436 14.69 0.08 -4.10
N MET A 437 13.38 -0.08 -4.26
CA MET A 437 12.38 0.64 -3.46
C MET A 437 12.22 -0.04 -2.10
N GLY A 438 12.14 0.78 -1.05
CA GLY A 438 11.82 0.35 0.30
C GLY A 438 10.34 0.10 0.53
N HIS A 439 9.92 0.06 1.80
CA HIS A 439 8.54 -0.19 2.19
C HIS A 439 7.61 0.96 1.76
N CYS A 440 6.70 0.69 0.83
CA CYS A 440 5.71 1.62 0.26
C CYS A 440 6.28 2.77 -0.56
N ALA A 441 7.50 3.22 -0.31
CA ALA A 441 8.22 4.30 -0.99
C ALA A 441 9.66 4.38 -0.47
N GLY A 442 10.44 5.32 -1.01
CA GLY A 442 11.84 5.53 -0.62
C GLY A 442 12.76 4.41 -1.08
N GLY A 443 13.97 4.36 -0.53
CA GLY A 443 15.04 3.47 -1.00
C GLY A 443 15.95 4.17 -2.00
N GLU A 444 16.84 3.42 -2.62
CA GLU A 444 17.86 3.97 -3.55
C GLU A 444 17.40 3.96 -5.01
N GLY A 445 16.29 3.27 -5.30
CA GLY A 445 15.71 3.16 -6.63
C GLY A 445 14.53 4.09 -6.89
N PRO A 446 14.07 4.15 -8.15
CA PRO A 446 12.86 4.86 -8.53
C PRO A 446 11.65 4.33 -7.75
N ASN A 447 10.96 5.21 -7.04
CA ASN A 447 9.91 4.82 -6.07
C ASN A 447 8.64 5.70 -6.11
N ASP A 448 8.63 6.75 -6.94
CA ASP A 448 7.45 7.59 -7.17
C ASP A 448 6.87 7.33 -8.57
N PHE A 449 5.59 6.91 -8.64
CA PHE A 449 4.88 6.59 -9.87
C PHE A 449 3.36 6.74 -9.72
N ASP A 450 2.69 7.14 -10.80
CA ASP A 450 1.25 7.44 -10.77
C ASP A 450 0.38 6.18 -10.92
N LYS A 451 0.29 5.42 -9.85
CA LYS A 451 -0.56 4.22 -9.75
C LYS A 451 -2.05 4.51 -9.84
N MET A 452 -2.48 5.71 -9.38
CA MET A 452 -3.91 6.05 -9.39
C MET A 452 -4.42 6.35 -10.80
N THR A 453 -3.70 7.12 -11.60
CA THR A 453 -4.06 7.33 -13.00
C THR A 453 -4.04 6.00 -13.79
N ALA A 454 -3.08 5.13 -13.50
CA ALA A 454 -3.00 3.82 -14.16
C ALA A 454 -4.23 2.95 -13.87
N ILE A 455 -4.66 2.85 -12.60
CA ILE A 455 -5.85 2.05 -12.24
C ILE A 455 -7.14 2.69 -12.79
N GLN A 456 -7.26 4.03 -12.80
CA GLN A 456 -8.41 4.72 -13.40
C GLN A 456 -8.51 4.43 -14.91
N GLN A 457 -7.42 4.56 -15.67
CA GLN A 457 -7.42 4.24 -17.10
C GLN A 457 -7.78 2.78 -17.37
N TRP A 458 -7.36 1.89 -16.48
CA TRP A 458 -7.69 0.48 -16.60
C TRP A 458 -9.18 0.22 -16.37
N VAL A 459 -9.74 0.74 -15.27
CA VAL A 459 -11.18 0.60 -14.95
C VAL A 459 -12.07 1.29 -15.98
N GLU A 460 -11.76 2.54 -16.32
CA GLU A 460 -12.64 3.41 -17.09
C GLU A 460 -12.53 3.20 -18.60
N GLN A 461 -11.33 2.82 -19.10
CA GLN A 461 -11.02 2.74 -20.52
C GLN A 461 -10.59 1.35 -20.97
N GLY A 462 -10.48 0.37 -20.05
CA GLY A 462 -9.97 -0.97 -20.34
C GLY A 462 -8.48 -1.01 -20.67
N LYS A 463 -7.73 0.05 -20.39
CA LYS A 463 -6.29 0.15 -20.69
C LYS A 463 -5.48 -0.42 -19.53
N ALA A 464 -5.25 -1.73 -19.55
CA ALA A 464 -4.38 -2.38 -18.55
C ALA A 464 -2.95 -1.78 -18.62
N PRO A 465 -2.35 -1.38 -17.48
CA PRO A 465 -1.00 -0.86 -17.48
C PRO A 465 0.01 -1.99 -17.77
N GLU A 466 0.78 -1.84 -18.84
CA GLU A 466 1.88 -2.75 -19.19
C GLU A 466 3.22 -2.25 -18.66
N THR A 467 3.31 -0.95 -18.41
CA THR A 467 4.50 -0.27 -17.90
C THR A 467 4.07 0.96 -17.10
N LEU A 468 4.73 1.23 -16.00
CA LEU A 468 4.65 2.49 -15.26
C LEU A 468 6.02 3.15 -15.26
N ILE A 469 6.10 4.46 -15.43
CA ILE A 469 7.37 5.18 -15.28
C ILE A 469 7.48 5.61 -13.83
N ALA A 470 8.53 5.12 -13.16
CA ALA A 470 8.89 5.56 -11.82
C ALA A 470 10.07 6.52 -11.85
N SER A 471 10.08 7.43 -10.89
CA SER A 471 11.17 8.38 -10.67
C SER A 471 11.78 8.22 -9.27
N HIS A 472 13.06 8.57 -9.16
CA HIS A 472 13.74 8.86 -7.91
C HIS A 472 14.05 10.35 -7.88
N ALA A 473 13.94 10.97 -6.72
CA ALA A 473 14.34 12.34 -6.51
C ALA A 473 15.44 12.42 -5.43
N ASP A 474 16.44 13.24 -5.66
CA ASP A 474 17.48 13.52 -4.69
C ASP A 474 16.95 14.27 -3.46
N ARG A 475 17.81 14.56 -2.49
CA ARG A 475 17.45 15.28 -1.26
C ARG A 475 16.94 16.71 -1.49
N SER A 476 17.20 17.28 -2.67
CA SER A 476 16.70 18.60 -3.07
C SER A 476 15.30 18.54 -3.69
N GLY A 477 14.79 17.33 -3.98
CA GLY A 477 13.55 17.08 -4.70
C GLY A 477 13.71 17.09 -6.22
N THR A 478 14.95 17.13 -6.73
CA THR A 478 15.22 17.05 -8.17
C THR A 478 15.19 15.59 -8.62
N VAL A 479 14.44 15.30 -9.68
CA VAL A 479 14.44 13.95 -10.28
C VAL A 479 15.82 13.69 -10.90
N ASP A 480 16.50 12.68 -10.38
CA ASP A 480 17.84 12.28 -10.80
C ASP A 480 17.87 10.93 -11.54
N ARG A 481 16.80 10.14 -11.42
CA ARG A 481 16.67 8.84 -12.09
C ARG A 481 15.21 8.51 -12.43
N THR A 482 15.01 7.88 -13.59
CA THR A 482 13.74 7.30 -13.99
C THR A 482 13.93 5.85 -14.43
N ARG A 483 12.88 5.01 -14.31
CA ARG A 483 12.91 3.60 -14.71
C ARG A 483 11.50 3.14 -15.12
N PRO A 484 11.37 2.33 -16.19
CA PRO A 484 10.11 1.66 -16.45
C PRO A 484 9.94 0.51 -15.45
N LEU A 485 8.83 0.52 -14.72
CA LEU A 485 8.35 -0.64 -13.96
C LEU A 485 7.59 -1.53 -14.92
N CYS A 486 7.99 -2.77 -15.01
CA CYS A 486 7.40 -3.75 -15.92
C CYS A 486 6.43 -4.65 -15.17
N VAL A 487 5.36 -5.10 -15.86
CA VAL A 487 4.48 -6.12 -15.31
C VAL A 487 5.27 -7.39 -15.03
N TYR A 488 5.21 -7.88 -13.79
CA TYR A 488 5.84 -9.13 -13.37
C TYR A 488 5.37 -10.32 -14.26
N PRO A 489 6.26 -11.24 -14.72
CA PRO A 489 7.67 -11.38 -14.31
C PRO A 489 8.70 -10.60 -15.15
N LYS A 490 8.28 -9.67 -16.02
CA LYS A 490 9.20 -8.86 -16.81
C LYS A 490 9.98 -7.87 -15.92
N VAL A 491 11.21 -7.56 -16.35
CA VAL A 491 12.10 -6.58 -15.73
C VAL A 491 12.51 -5.52 -16.73
N ALA A 492 12.98 -4.37 -16.27
CA ALA A 492 13.55 -3.33 -17.08
C ALA A 492 14.95 -3.74 -17.57
N LYS A 493 15.10 -4.04 -18.85
CA LYS A 493 16.37 -4.42 -19.47
C LYS A 493 16.99 -3.22 -20.18
N TYR A 494 18.25 -2.91 -19.85
CA TYR A 494 18.99 -1.82 -20.47
C TYR A 494 19.29 -2.10 -21.94
N ASN A 495 19.10 -1.07 -22.80
CA ASN A 495 19.26 -1.22 -24.27
C ASN A 495 20.72 -1.16 -24.72
N GLY A 496 21.68 -0.94 -23.80
CA GLY A 496 23.12 -0.91 -24.08
C GLY A 496 23.65 0.45 -24.54
N SER A 497 22.84 1.51 -24.54
CA SER A 497 23.27 2.87 -24.90
C SER A 497 22.42 3.93 -24.19
N GLY A 498 23.01 5.12 -23.98
CA GLY A 498 22.38 6.22 -23.25
C GLY A 498 22.66 6.18 -21.74
N SER A 499 22.04 7.09 -20.98
CA SER A 499 22.16 7.11 -19.51
C SER A 499 21.35 5.97 -18.88
N THR A 500 21.93 5.31 -17.88
CA THR A 500 21.23 4.34 -17.04
C THR A 500 20.23 4.99 -16.07
N ASP A 501 20.17 6.30 -16.01
CA ASP A 501 19.23 7.06 -15.19
C ASP A 501 17.99 7.54 -15.99
N ASP A 502 17.90 7.17 -17.28
CA ASP A 502 16.78 7.54 -18.15
C ASP A 502 15.97 6.30 -18.56
N ALA A 503 14.70 6.30 -18.20
CA ALA A 503 13.75 5.23 -18.52
C ALA A 503 13.66 4.91 -20.01
N ALA A 504 13.91 5.88 -20.90
CA ALA A 504 13.87 5.71 -22.35
C ALA A 504 14.92 4.70 -22.86
N ASN A 505 15.96 4.44 -22.09
CA ASN A 505 17.06 3.53 -22.44
C ASN A 505 16.84 2.09 -21.95
N PHE A 506 15.61 1.78 -21.53
CA PHE A 506 15.23 0.44 -21.04
C PHE A 506 13.99 -0.07 -21.77
N THR A 507 13.88 -1.38 -21.88
CA THR A 507 12.71 -2.09 -22.39
C THR A 507 12.28 -3.19 -21.42
N CYS A 508 10.96 -3.45 -21.33
CA CYS A 508 10.44 -4.54 -20.54
C CYS A 508 10.65 -5.88 -21.23
N ALA A 509 11.41 -6.77 -20.61
CA ALA A 509 11.70 -8.11 -21.10
C ALA A 509 11.66 -9.15 -19.98
N LEU A 510 11.54 -10.43 -20.32
CA LEU A 510 11.75 -11.52 -19.35
C LEU A 510 13.20 -11.51 -18.85
N PRO A 511 13.44 -11.85 -17.57
CA PRO A 511 14.78 -11.90 -16.95
C PRO A 511 15.77 -12.79 -17.68
#